data_7ad32d972897b6bbd63f689eb5100774
#
_entry.id   7ad32d972897b6bbd63f689eb5100774
#
_cell.length_a   1.000
_cell.length_b   1.000
_cell.length_c   1.000
_cell.angle_alpha   90.00
_cell.angle_beta   90.00
_cell.angle_gamma   90.00
#
_symmetry.space_group_name_H-M   'P 1'
#
loop_
_entity.id
_entity.type
_entity.pdbx_description
1 polymer ?
#
loop_
_entity_poly.entity_id
_entity_poly.type
_entity_poly.pdbx_seq_one_letter_code
_entity_poly.pdbx_strand_id
1 'polypeptide(L)'
;GACCRNIEGCVMVESLDAYRLARYLRAKGEPIEGIEDFLFRYCEPEPLTEEGFPIYMLKPKVPNGSCIFLTDGRCSVYPARTRTCRIYPLTVGPGERGRDFEYCLCLDRHQSHFTGSRVSVKDWLYQNFKREDKEYVKREYEIATELGKLMRAIDPAMRQGIVFKVLYYRYYNFDLDQPFQPQYEQNNRHLLADLHRIAGEQ
;
A
#
# COMPACT_ATOMS: atom_id res chain seq x y z
N GLY A 1 4.33 20.10 3.96
CA GLY A 1 3.10 19.62 3.33
C GLY A 1 3.03 19.80 1.81
N ALA A 2 4.15 20.16 1.13
CA ALA A 2 4.12 20.30 -0.33
C ALA A 2 3.80 18.97 -1.03
N CYS A 3 4.39 17.86 -0.58
CA CYS A 3 4.11 16.50 -1.07
C CYS A 3 2.68 16.00 -0.80
N CYS A 4 1.89 16.72 -0.01
CA CYS A 4 0.49 16.39 0.28
C CYS A 4 -0.49 17.18 -0.60
N ARG A 5 -0.03 17.86 -1.63
CA ARG A 5 -0.85 18.61 -2.57
C ARG A 5 -0.84 17.91 -3.93
N ASN A 6 -2.00 17.87 -4.60
CA ASN A 6 -2.17 17.17 -5.88
C ASN A 6 -1.74 15.71 -5.82
N ILE A 7 -2.35 14.95 -4.89
CA ILE A 7 -2.00 13.53 -4.64
C ILE A 7 -2.87 12.55 -5.42
N GLU A 8 -3.71 12.99 -6.32
CA GLU A 8 -4.60 12.12 -7.10
C GLU A 8 -3.78 11.01 -7.79
N GLY A 9 -4.13 9.76 -7.53
CA GLY A 9 -3.42 8.60 -8.04
C GLY A 9 -1.96 8.43 -7.59
N CYS A 10 -1.48 9.18 -6.57
CA CYS A 10 -0.06 9.20 -6.23
C CYS A 10 0.29 8.44 -4.94
N VAL A 11 -0.65 8.25 -4.01
CA VAL A 11 -0.35 7.66 -2.71
C VAL A 11 -1.01 6.30 -2.58
N MET A 12 -0.26 5.28 -2.95
CA MET A 12 -0.66 3.89 -2.78
C MET A 12 -0.73 3.53 -1.28
N VAL A 13 -1.78 2.79 -0.93
CA VAL A 13 -2.02 2.24 0.40
C VAL A 13 -1.89 0.73 0.31
N GLU A 14 -0.79 0.20 0.80
CA GLU A 14 -0.59 -1.24 0.91
C GLU A 14 -1.37 -1.81 2.11
N SER A 15 -1.59 -3.12 2.16
CA SER A 15 -2.35 -3.75 3.26
C SER A 15 -1.76 -3.46 4.65
N LEU A 16 -0.43 -3.44 4.79
CA LEU A 16 0.22 -3.07 6.04
C LEU A 16 -0.02 -1.59 6.41
N ASP A 17 -0.04 -0.71 5.42
CA ASP A 17 -0.32 0.71 5.63
C ASP A 17 -1.79 0.93 6.02
N ALA A 18 -2.72 0.24 5.36
CA ALA A 18 -4.15 0.28 5.69
C ALA A 18 -4.39 -0.17 7.12
N TYR A 19 -3.80 -1.31 7.51
CA TYR A 19 -3.89 -1.84 8.86
C TYR A 19 -3.33 -0.86 9.92
N ARG A 20 -2.16 -0.27 9.69
CA ARG A 20 -1.54 0.71 10.59
C ARG A 20 -2.36 1.98 10.73
N LEU A 21 -2.87 2.52 9.62
CA LEU A 21 -3.68 3.73 9.60
C LEU A 21 -5.03 3.50 10.28
N ALA A 22 -5.71 2.38 10.01
CA ALA A 22 -6.96 2.02 10.66
C ALA A 22 -6.80 1.95 12.18
N ARG A 23 -5.78 1.24 12.68
CA ARG A 23 -5.48 1.15 14.10
C ARG A 23 -5.15 2.51 14.74
N TYR A 24 -4.37 3.32 14.03
CA TYR A 24 -3.99 4.65 14.53
C TYR A 24 -5.20 5.57 14.64
N LEU A 25 -6.06 5.59 13.63
CA LEU A 25 -7.27 6.41 13.62
C LEU A 25 -8.26 5.95 14.69
N ARG A 26 -8.47 4.63 14.84
CA ARG A 26 -9.28 4.05 15.92
C ARG A 26 -8.77 4.48 17.30
N ALA A 27 -7.46 4.42 17.52
CA ALA A 27 -6.83 4.87 18.76
C ALA A 27 -6.95 6.38 19.00
N LYS A 28 -7.25 7.18 17.97
CA LYS A 28 -7.53 8.62 18.06
C LYS A 28 -9.02 8.94 18.25
N GLY A 29 -9.86 7.93 18.36
CA GLY A 29 -11.29 8.10 18.57
C GLY A 29 -12.11 8.23 17.28
N GLU A 30 -11.48 8.00 16.10
CA GLU A 30 -12.26 7.88 14.87
C GLU A 30 -13.13 6.62 14.90
N PRO A 31 -14.34 6.65 14.33
CA PRO A 31 -15.24 5.51 14.33
C PRO A 31 -14.80 4.47 13.28
N ILE A 32 -13.74 3.77 13.58
CA ILE A 32 -13.13 2.68 12.79
C ILE A 32 -13.31 1.39 13.60
N GLU A 33 -14.27 0.56 13.19
CA GLU A 33 -14.50 -0.75 13.81
C GLU A 33 -13.63 -1.82 13.14
N GLY A 34 -13.56 -1.81 11.80
CA GLY A 34 -12.75 -2.69 10.99
C GLY A 34 -11.88 -1.94 9.97
N ILE A 35 -11.05 -2.69 9.26
CA ILE A 35 -10.20 -2.12 8.21
C ILE A 35 -11.02 -1.56 7.04
N GLU A 36 -12.20 -2.13 6.80
CA GLU A 36 -13.16 -1.71 5.78
C GLU A 36 -13.62 -0.27 5.98
N ASP A 37 -13.85 0.15 7.23
CA ASP A 37 -14.23 1.53 7.54
C ASP A 37 -13.15 2.52 7.09
N PHE A 38 -11.89 2.16 7.33
CA PHE A 38 -10.76 2.95 6.86
C PHE A 38 -10.70 3.02 5.35
N LEU A 39 -10.79 1.88 4.67
CA LEU A 39 -10.72 1.80 3.21
C LEU A 39 -11.86 2.57 2.56
N PHE A 40 -13.08 2.39 3.06
CA PHE A 40 -14.25 3.08 2.54
C PHE A 40 -14.16 4.61 2.69
N ARG A 41 -13.72 5.09 3.85
CA ARG A 41 -13.67 6.54 4.14
C ARG A 41 -12.52 7.26 3.48
N TYR A 42 -11.34 6.64 3.45
CA TYR A 42 -10.08 7.33 3.13
C TYR A 42 -9.41 6.84 1.85
N CYS A 43 -9.87 5.76 1.25
CA CYS A 43 -9.26 5.17 0.08
C CYS A 43 -10.24 4.94 -1.06
N GLU A 44 -9.72 4.82 -2.27
CA GLU A 44 -10.44 4.40 -3.46
C GLU A 44 -9.69 3.24 -4.13
N PRO A 45 -10.38 2.20 -4.61
CA PRO A 45 -9.76 1.10 -5.33
C PRO A 45 -9.42 1.53 -6.76
N GLU A 46 -8.23 1.19 -7.21
CA GLU A 46 -7.75 1.45 -8.57
C GLU A 46 -7.17 0.17 -9.19
N PRO A 47 -7.32 -0.05 -10.50
CA PRO A 47 -6.62 -1.12 -11.17
C PRO A 47 -5.14 -0.76 -11.36
N LEU A 48 -4.23 -1.60 -10.86
CA LEU A 48 -2.78 -1.41 -11.04
C LEU A 48 -2.31 -1.91 -12.41
N THR A 49 -2.96 -2.93 -12.96
CA THR A 49 -2.60 -3.57 -14.23
C THR A 49 -3.81 -3.69 -15.15
N GLU A 50 -3.56 -3.95 -16.44
CA GLU A 50 -4.63 -4.19 -17.43
C GLU A 50 -5.47 -5.42 -17.08
N GLU A 51 -4.89 -6.40 -16.37
CA GLU A 51 -5.61 -7.56 -15.86
C GLU A 51 -6.52 -7.22 -14.67
N GLY A 52 -6.52 -5.96 -14.20
CA GLY A 52 -7.38 -5.49 -13.13
C GLY A 52 -6.88 -5.83 -11.73
N PHE A 53 -5.56 -6.00 -11.53
CA PHE A 53 -4.99 -6.20 -10.19
C PHE A 53 -5.32 -5.00 -9.30
N PRO A 54 -6.09 -5.19 -8.20
CA PRO A 54 -6.59 -4.06 -7.43
C PRO A 54 -5.56 -3.57 -6.42
N ILE A 55 -5.47 -2.25 -6.31
CA ILE A 55 -4.76 -1.56 -5.23
C ILE A 55 -5.65 -0.46 -4.64
N TYR A 56 -5.28 0.05 -3.49
CA TYR A 56 -5.93 1.21 -2.91
C TYR A 56 -5.04 2.45 -2.98
N MET A 57 -5.65 3.59 -3.33
CA MET A 57 -5.05 4.91 -3.28
C MET A 57 -5.71 5.76 -2.20
N LEU A 58 -4.98 6.67 -1.57
CA LEU A 58 -5.59 7.67 -0.69
C LEU A 58 -6.45 8.64 -1.49
N LYS A 59 -7.67 8.88 -1.00
CA LYS A 59 -8.56 9.89 -1.59
C LYS A 59 -7.97 11.29 -1.48
N PRO A 60 -8.01 12.07 -2.55
CA PRO A 60 -7.75 13.49 -2.48
C PRO A 60 -8.96 14.24 -1.90
N LYS A 61 -8.72 15.39 -1.29
CA LYS A 61 -9.79 16.33 -0.93
C LYS A 61 -10.30 17.05 -2.19
N VAL A 62 -11.61 17.06 -2.36
CA VAL A 62 -12.28 17.81 -3.42
C VAL A 62 -12.54 19.24 -2.92
N PRO A 63 -12.32 20.29 -3.74
CA PRO A 63 -11.84 20.27 -5.14
C PRO A 63 -10.33 20.47 -5.31
N ASN A 64 -9.54 20.56 -4.25
CA ASN A 64 -8.16 21.06 -4.32
C ASN A 64 -7.09 19.95 -4.50
N GLY A 65 -7.49 18.68 -4.61
CA GLY A 65 -6.58 17.55 -4.84
C GLY A 65 -5.57 17.27 -3.73
N SER A 66 -5.71 17.91 -2.56
CA SER A 66 -4.78 17.67 -1.45
C SER A 66 -5.10 16.36 -0.72
N CYS A 67 -4.10 15.81 -0.02
CA CYS A 67 -4.26 14.61 0.81
C CYS A 67 -5.39 14.79 1.83
N ILE A 68 -6.24 13.77 1.97
CA ILE A 68 -7.35 13.77 2.93
C ILE A 68 -6.87 14.02 4.38
N PHE A 69 -5.64 13.63 4.70
CA PHE A 69 -5.01 13.83 6.02
C PHE A 69 -4.22 15.14 6.16
N LEU A 70 -4.24 16.01 5.15
CA LEU A 70 -3.62 17.33 5.26
C LEU A 70 -4.55 18.28 6.01
N THR A 71 -4.18 18.69 7.21
CA THR A 71 -4.94 19.64 8.06
C THR A 71 -4.00 20.75 8.53
N ASP A 72 -4.35 21.99 8.29
CA ASP A 72 -3.55 23.18 8.67
C ASP A 72 -2.08 23.11 8.23
N GLY A 73 -1.85 22.60 7.01
CA GLY A 73 -0.51 22.43 6.44
C GLY A 73 0.30 21.30 7.03
N ARG A 74 -0.28 20.44 7.88
CA ARG A 74 0.37 19.30 8.55
C ARG A 74 -0.38 18.00 8.30
N CYS A 75 0.35 16.89 8.33
CA CYS A 75 -0.25 15.57 8.24
C CYS A 75 -0.85 15.16 9.59
N SER A 76 -2.17 14.95 9.66
CA SER A 76 -2.87 14.53 10.89
C SER A 76 -2.53 13.11 11.33
N VAL A 77 -2.07 12.28 10.40
CA VAL A 77 -1.65 10.89 10.65
C VAL A 77 -0.12 10.72 10.57
N TYR A 78 0.65 11.78 10.86
CA TYR A 78 2.11 11.78 10.67
C TYR A 78 2.84 10.56 11.25
N PRO A 79 2.53 10.05 12.46
CA PRO A 79 3.19 8.86 13.02
C PRO A 79 2.85 7.56 12.28
N ALA A 80 1.68 7.48 11.65
CA ALA A 80 1.17 6.29 10.95
C ALA A 80 1.14 6.45 9.43
N ARG A 81 1.87 7.42 8.88
CA ARG A 81 1.92 7.65 7.42
C ARG A 81 2.23 6.36 6.66
N THR A 82 1.67 6.24 5.46
CA THR A 82 2.01 5.16 4.53
C THR A 82 3.52 5.06 4.32
N ARG A 83 4.01 3.89 3.97
CA ARG A 83 5.43 3.67 3.66
C ARG A 83 5.92 4.66 2.61
N THR A 84 5.17 4.85 1.53
CA THR A 84 5.48 5.82 0.48
C THR A 84 5.68 7.24 1.02
N CYS A 85 4.81 7.71 1.92
CA CYS A 85 4.94 9.04 2.53
C CYS A 85 6.11 9.13 3.52
N ARG A 86 6.46 8.02 4.21
CA ARG A 86 7.55 8.01 5.20
C ARG A 86 8.92 8.11 4.56
N ILE A 87 9.13 7.38 3.47
CA ILE A 87 10.44 7.35 2.78
C ILE A 87 10.59 8.45 1.72
N TYR A 88 9.53 9.21 1.41
CA TYR A 88 9.59 10.31 0.45
C TYR A 88 10.78 11.24 0.74
N PRO A 89 11.58 11.70 -0.23
CA PRO A 89 11.35 11.63 -1.69
C PRO A 89 11.85 10.35 -2.37
N LEU A 90 12.18 9.31 -1.61
CA LEU A 90 12.54 8.02 -2.17
C LEU A 90 11.31 7.13 -2.34
N THR A 91 11.35 6.27 -3.34
CA THR A 91 10.51 5.07 -3.42
C THR A 91 11.39 3.84 -3.26
N VAL A 92 10.81 2.72 -2.86
CA VAL A 92 11.53 1.46 -2.71
C VAL A 92 10.74 0.34 -3.37
N GLY A 93 11.45 -0.42 -4.16
CA GLY A 93 10.99 -1.68 -4.74
C GLY A 93 11.95 -2.82 -4.42
N PRO A 94 11.58 -4.05 -4.76
CA PRO A 94 12.51 -5.16 -4.75
C PRO A 94 13.57 -4.90 -5.82
N GLY A 95 14.82 -5.19 -5.50
CA GLY A 95 15.92 -5.17 -6.44
C GLY A 95 15.85 -6.32 -7.44
N GLU A 96 16.87 -6.45 -8.28
CA GLU A 96 16.91 -7.46 -9.33
C GLU A 96 16.60 -8.87 -8.77
N ARG A 97 15.59 -9.53 -9.33
CA ARG A 97 15.10 -10.85 -8.92
C ARG A 97 14.69 -10.95 -7.44
N GLY A 98 14.26 -9.84 -6.84
CA GLY A 98 13.84 -9.81 -5.43
C GLY A 98 14.99 -9.85 -4.42
N ARG A 99 16.24 -9.73 -4.88
CA ARG A 99 17.40 -9.58 -4.00
C ARG A 99 17.58 -8.11 -3.67
N ASP A 100 17.87 -7.82 -2.41
CA ASP A 100 18.07 -6.45 -1.94
C ASP A 100 16.88 -5.50 -2.23
N PHE A 101 17.14 -4.21 -2.19
CA PHE A 101 16.16 -3.17 -2.45
C PHE A 101 16.69 -2.19 -3.49
N GLU A 102 15.85 -1.83 -4.43
CA GLU A 102 16.10 -0.73 -5.34
C GLU A 102 15.42 0.53 -4.83
N TYR A 103 16.17 1.63 -4.81
CA TYR A 103 15.68 2.93 -4.36
C TYR A 103 15.68 3.90 -5.52
N CYS A 104 14.51 4.47 -5.80
CA CYS A 104 14.34 5.48 -6.83
C CYS A 104 14.02 6.83 -6.18
N LEU A 105 14.59 7.91 -6.72
CA LEU A 105 14.27 9.26 -6.31
C LEU A 105 13.02 9.73 -7.05
N CYS A 106 12.03 10.23 -6.32
CA CYS A 106 10.90 10.92 -6.92
C CYS A 106 11.40 12.22 -7.58
N LEU A 107 11.28 12.30 -8.90
CA LEU A 107 11.65 13.46 -9.69
C LEU A 107 10.47 14.40 -9.96
N ASP A 108 9.34 14.17 -9.30
CA ASP A 108 8.15 14.97 -9.47
C ASP A 108 8.38 16.43 -9.06
N ARG A 109 7.61 17.32 -9.65
CA ARG A 109 7.80 18.76 -9.83
C ARG A 109 8.01 19.64 -8.57
N HIS A 110 8.14 19.03 -7.41
CA HIS A 110 8.38 19.76 -6.17
C HIS A 110 9.87 20.09 -5.94
N GLN A 111 10.44 20.91 -6.82
CA GLN A 111 11.86 21.34 -6.72
C GLN A 111 12.23 21.91 -5.34
N SER A 112 11.27 22.46 -4.61
CA SER A 112 11.47 22.95 -3.23
C SER A 112 11.94 21.87 -2.26
N HIS A 113 11.76 20.59 -2.56
CA HIS A 113 12.22 19.48 -1.73
C HIS A 113 13.72 19.23 -1.86
N PHE A 114 14.33 19.76 -2.92
CA PHE A 114 15.77 19.58 -3.19
C PHE A 114 16.60 20.82 -2.84
N THR A 115 15.97 21.85 -2.31
CA THR A 115 16.63 23.06 -1.81
C THR A 115 16.72 23.00 -0.29
N GLY A 116 17.89 22.85 0.26
CA GLY A 116 18.07 22.86 1.72
C GLY A 116 19.18 21.95 2.22
N SER A 117 19.04 21.47 3.45
CA SER A 117 20.03 20.64 4.13
C SER A 117 20.22 19.29 3.42
N ARG A 118 21.47 18.86 3.30
CA ARG A 118 21.78 17.52 2.80
C ARG A 118 21.47 16.49 3.89
N VAL A 119 20.79 15.42 3.52
CA VAL A 119 20.51 14.28 4.40
C VAL A 119 21.16 13.04 3.79
N SER A 120 21.82 12.24 4.61
CA SER A 120 22.32 10.93 4.20
C SER A 120 21.17 10.02 3.85
N VAL A 121 21.17 9.43 2.66
CA VAL A 121 20.16 8.43 2.23
C VAL A 121 20.11 7.25 3.20
N LYS A 122 21.28 6.79 3.68
CA LYS A 122 21.37 5.71 4.66
C LYS A 122 20.65 6.06 5.96
N ASP A 123 20.88 7.26 6.49
CA ASP A 123 20.28 7.69 7.76
C ASP A 123 18.77 7.93 7.58
N TRP A 124 18.37 8.50 6.44
CA TRP A 124 16.95 8.67 6.11
C TRP A 124 16.20 7.35 6.05
N LEU A 125 16.75 6.36 5.35
CA LEU A 125 16.17 5.03 5.26
C LEU A 125 16.18 4.32 6.62
N TYR A 126 17.24 4.43 7.39
CA TYR A 126 17.30 3.85 8.73
C TYR A 126 16.18 4.38 9.65
N GLN A 127 15.86 5.66 9.54
CA GLN A 127 14.80 6.29 10.32
C GLN A 127 13.39 5.94 9.81
N ASN A 128 13.18 5.83 8.51
CA ASN A 128 11.86 5.83 7.87
C ASN A 128 11.45 4.50 7.24
N PHE A 129 12.39 3.59 6.99
CA PHE A 129 12.16 2.26 6.41
C PHE A 129 12.59 1.18 7.40
N LYS A 130 11.66 0.76 8.23
CA LYS A 130 11.93 -0.13 9.36
C LYS A 130 12.06 -1.60 8.92
N ARG A 131 12.50 -2.46 9.84
CA ARG A 131 12.66 -3.89 9.60
C ARG A 131 11.37 -4.54 9.10
N GLU A 132 10.25 -4.25 9.75
CA GLU A 132 8.94 -4.77 9.36
C GLU A 132 8.54 -4.35 7.93
N ASP A 133 8.83 -3.11 7.54
CA ASP A 133 8.59 -2.65 6.17
C ASP A 133 9.44 -3.42 5.14
N LYS A 134 10.69 -3.72 5.50
CA LYS A 134 11.60 -4.49 4.63
C LYS A 134 11.15 -5.93 4.45
N GLU A 135 10.73 -6.56 5.54
CA GLU A 135 10.17 -7.92 5.53
C GLU A 135 8.89 -7.95 4.69
N TYR A 136 8.01 -6.97 4.89
CA TYR A 136 6.78 -6.83 4.11
C TYR A 136 7.08 -6.66 2.61
N VAL A 137 7.94 -5.73 2.20
CA VAL A 137 8.24 -5.47 0.78
C VAL A 137 8.81 -6.71 0.08
N LYS A 138 9.70 -7.45 0.75
CA LYS A 138 10.24 -8.70 0.19
C LYS A 138 9.15 -9.74 -0.02
N ARG A 139 8.33 -9.96 1.00
CA ARG A 139 7.26 -10.94 0.95
C ARG A 139 6.17 -10.54 -0.06
N GLU A 140 5.85 -9.27 -0.11
CA GLU A 140 4.91 -8.69 -1.08
C GLU A 140 5.35 -8.94 -2.52
N TYR A 141 6.64 -8.79 -2.80
CA TYR A 141 7.18 -9.07 -4.12
C TYR A 141 7.01 -10.53 -4.55
N GLU A 142 7.30 -11.47 -3.64
CA GLU A 142 7.12 -12.90 -3.91
C GLU A 142 5.66 -13.22 -4.24
N ILE A 143 4.74 -12.71 -3.40
CA ILE A 143 3.30 -12.92 -3.55
C ILE A 143 2.77 -12.25 -4.81
N ALA A 144 3.12 -10.99 -5.06
CA ALA A 144 2.68 -10.26 -6.24
C ALA A 144 3.18 -10.90 -7.54
N THR A 145 4.41 -11.44 -7.52
CA THR A 145 4.97 -12.17 -8.65
C THR A 145 4.16 -13.43 -8.96
N GLU A 146 3.80 -14.20 -7.94
CA GLU A 146 2.99 -15.42 -8.11
C GLU A 146 1.55 -15.09 -8.52
N LEU A 147 0.93 -14.11 -7.87
CA LEU A 147 -0.39 -13.61 -8.26
C LEU A 147 -0.44 -13.17 -9.72
N GLY A 148 0.57 -12.41 -10.18
CA GLY A 148 0.65 -11.97 -11.56
C GLY A 148 0.75 -13.12 -12.56
N LYS A 149 1.44 -14.22 -12.22
CA LYS A 149 1.49 -15.44 -13.06
C LYS A 149 0.12 -16.10 -13.11
N LEU A 150 -0.52 -16.30 -11.97
CA LEU A 150 -1.83 -16.95 -11.87
C LEU A 150 -2.91 -16.14 -12.58
N MET A 151 -2.94 -14.82 -12.38
CA MET A 151 -3.92 -13.94 -13.05
C MET A 151 -3.79 -13.97 -14.57
N ARG A 152 -2.59 -14.11 -15.11
CA ARG A 152 -2.40 -14.28 -16.57
C ARG A 152 -2.84 -15.65 -17.07
N ALA A 153 -2.69 -16.69 -16.25
CA ALA A 153 -3.10 -18.06 -16.61
C ALA A 153 -4.63 -18.26 -16.57
N ILE A 154 -5.35 -17.45 -15.79
CA ILE A 154 -6.80 -17.58 -15.61
C ILE A 154 -7.55 -16.91 -16.76
N ASP A 155 -8.64 -17.57 -17.21
CA ASP A 155 -9.54 -17.06 -18.24
C ASP A 155 -9.98 -15.62 -17.93
N PRO A 156 -9.85 -14.68 -18.87
CA PRO A 156 -10.29 -13.29 -18.72
C PRO A 156 -11.74 -13.15 -18.23
N ALA A 157 -12.65 -14.05 -18.64
CA ALA A 157 -14.05 -14.04 -18.22
C ALA A 157 -14.24 -14.28 -16.71
N MET A 158 -13.28 -14.95 -16.05
CA MET A 158 -13.32 -15.24 -14.62
C MET A 158 -12.63 -14.17 -13.77
N ARG A 159 -11.81 -13.31 -14.37
CA ARG A 159 -10.95 -12.36 -13.64
C ARG A 159 -11.72 -11.38 -12.77
N GLN A 160 -12.90 -10.93 -13.20
CA GLN A 160 -13.73 -10.00 -12.42
C GLN A 160 -14.13 -10.57 -11.05
N GLY A 161 -14.53 -11.85 -11.00
CA GLY A 161 -14.83 -12.53 -9.73
C GLY A 161 -13.60 -12.71 -8.85
N ILE A 162 -12.43 -12.88 -9.46
CA ILE A 162 -11.16 -13.06 -8.77
C ILE A 162 -10.68 -11.75 -8.12
N VAL A 163 -10.91 -10.61 -8.76
CA VAL A 163 -10.57 -9.30 -8.19
C VAL A 163 -11.17 -9.12 -6.79
N PHE A 164 -12.41 -9.57 -6.57
CA PHE A 164 -13.03 -9.52 -5.24
C PHE A 164 -12.32 -10.42 -4.22
N LYS A 165 -11.85 -11.62 -4.64
CA LYS A 165 -11.06 -12.49 -3.76
C LYS A 165 -9.72 -11.84 -3.39
N VAL A 166 -9.05 -11.24 -4.38
CA VAL A 166 -7.78 -10.53 -4.16
C VAL A 166 -7.99 -9.39 -3.17
N LEU A 167 -9.01 -8.55 -3.37
CA LEU A 167 -9.34 -7.47 -2.44
C LEU A 167 -9.65 -8.01 -1.04
N TYR A 168 -10.46 -9.05 -0.94
CA TYR A 168 -10.84 -9.63 0.34
C TYR A 168 -9.61 -10.08 1.15
N TYR A 169 -8.79 -10.96 0.60
CA TYR A 169 -7.64 -11.50 1.31
C TYR A 169 -6.50 -10.48 1.51
N ARG A 170 -6.35 -9.52 0.62
CA ARG A 170 -5.25 -8.57 0.71
C ARG A 170 -5.58 -7.31 1.49
N TYR A 171 -6.86 -6.98 1.66
CA TYR A 171 -7.25 -5.71 2.28
C TYR A 171 -8.33 -5.83 3.34
N TYR A 172 -9.32 -6.73 3.19
CA TYR A 172 -10.47 -6.76 4.09
C TYR A 172 -10.35 -7.76 5.23
N ASN A 173 -9.70 -8.90 5.01
CA ASN A 173 -9.66 -9.99 5.98
C ASN A 173 -8.57 -9.79 7.03
N PHE A 174 -8.66 -8.67 7.77
CA PHE A 174 -7.73 -8.34 8.86
C PHE A 174 -8.49 -7.89 10.10
N ASP A 175 -8.27 -8.58 11.20
CA ASP A 175 -8.68 -8.16 12.53
C ASP A 175 -7.68 -7.13 13.08
N LEU A 176 -8.15 -5.92 13.38
CA LEU A 176 -7.31 -4.84 13.90
C LEU A 176 -6.78 -5.09 15.32
N ASP A 177 -7.32 -6.06 16.06
CA ASP A 177 -6.89 -6.42 17.40
C ASP A 177 -5.83 -7.55 17.41
N GLN A 178 -5.61 -8.21 16.29
CA GLN A 178 -4.60 -9.25 16.13
C GLN A 178 -3.35 -8.72 15.39
N PRO A 179 -2.16 -9.31 15.59
CA PRO A 179 -0.95 -8.93 14.86
C PRO A 179 -1.13 -9.07 13.34
N PHE A 180 -0.59 -8.12 12.57
CA PHE A 180 -0.71 -8.10 11.11
C PHE A 180 -0.07 -9.31 10.44
N GLN A 181 1.19 -9.62 10.77
CA GLN A 181 2.01 -10.57 10.00
C GLN A 181 1.40 -11.98 9.91
N PRO A 182 0.91 -12.61 11.01
CA PRO A 182 0.30 -13.93 10.91
C PRO A 182 -0.94 -13.95 10.02
N GLN A 183 -1.78 -12.91 10.08
CA GLN A 183 -2.97 -12.78 9.25
C GLN A 183 -2.59 -12.59 7.78
N TYR A 184 -1.62 -11.75 7.49
CA TYR A 184 -1.11 -11.52 6.14
C TYR A 184 -0.59 -12.80 5.49
N GLU A 185 0.20 -13.60 6.21
CA GLU A 185 0.70 -14.88 5.70
C GLU A 185 -0.44 -15.89 5.49
N GLN A 186 -1.40 -15.97 6.39
CA GLN A 186 -2.54 -16.87 6.26
C GLN A 186 -3.43 -16.46 5.08
N ASN A 187 -3.74 -15.19 4.95
CA ASN A 187 -4.57 -14.65 3.88
C ASN A 187 -3.95 -14.92 2.51
N ASN A 188 -2.67 -14.65 2.35
CA ASN A 188 -1.99 -14.89 1.07
C ASN A 188 -1.89 -16.38 0.75
N ARG A 189 -1.71 -17.25 1.76
CA ARG A 189 -1.72 -18.71 1.56
C ARG A 189 -3.08 -19.18 1.03
N HIS A 190 -4.19 -18.70 1.61
CA HIS A 190 -5.54 -19.04 1.15
C HIS A 190 -5.80 -18.51 -0.26
N LEU A 191 -5.43 -17.24 -0.52
CA LEU A 191 -5.59 -16.64 -1.83
C LEU A 191 -4.84 -17.42 -2.92
N LEU A 192 -3.56 -17.71 -2.70
CA LEU A 192 -2.75 -18.45 -3.68
C LEU A 192 -3.28 -19.87 -3.90
N ALA A 193 -3.70 -20.57 -2.84
CA ALA A 193 -4.30 -21.91 -2.95
C ALA A 193 -5.59 -21.89 -3.78
N ASP A 194 -6.47 -20.90 -3.55
CA ASP A 194 -7.69 -20.72 -4.34
C ASP A 194 -7.39 -20.45 -5.82
N LEU A 195 -6.42 -19.58 -6.10
CA LEU A 195 -6.08 -19.23 -7.47
C LEU A 195 -5.37 -20.38 -8.23
N HIS A 196 -4.52 -21.16 -7.55
CA HIS A 196 -3.93 -22.35 -8.14
C HIS A 196 -4.99 -23.37 -8.53
N ARG A 197 -6.01 -23.57 -7.67
CA ARG A 197 -7.13 -24.46 -7.98
C ARG A 197 -7.91 -23.98 -9.21
N ILE A 198 -8.25 -22.70 -9.25
CA ILE A 198 -8.98 -22.11 -10.38
C ILE A 198 -8.16 -22.20 -11.68
N ALA A 199 -6.86 -21.93 -11.64
CA ALA A 199 -5.98 -22.04 -12.81
C ALA A 199 -5.75 -23.49 -13.26
N GLY A 200 -5.83 -24.48 -12.37
CA GLY A 200 -5.68 -25.91 -12.66
C GLY A 200 -6.96 -26.59 -13.12
N GLU A 201 -8.12 -25.98 -12.93
CA GLU A 201 -9.43 -26.48 -13.39
C GLU A 201 -9.78 -26.09 -14.83
N GLN A 202 -8.89 -25.35 -15.51
CA GLN A 202 -9.01 -24.93 -16.92
C GLN A 202 -8.20 -25.87 -17.82
#